data_b38f6677c59f30d70d1d225849515d0d
#
_entry.id   b38f6677c59f30d70d1d225849515d0d
#
_cell.length_a   1.000
_cell.length_b   1.000
_cell.length_c   1.000
_cell.angle_alpha   90.00
_cell.angle_beta   90.00
_cell.angle_gamma   90.00
#
_symmetry.space_group_name_H-M   'P 1'
#
loop_
_entity.id
_entity.type
_entity.pdbx_description
1 polymer ?
#
loop_
_entity_poly.entity_id
_entity_poly.type
_entity_poly.pdbx_seq_one_letter_code
_entity_poly.pdbx_strand_id
1 'polypeptide(L)'
;MLKLIVAALVLWSNFATQTPGIADVSWIAGDWQTPSGGRSQMEEHWTKPAGGSMMGMSRTVAGDKTVEFEYLRIEQRADGVYYVAHPKARCPSTDFKLTRASATEAVFENPQHDFPKRIIYRKTAGDSLTASIDAGEGTKSMSFAFKKMSQE
;
A
#
# COMPACT_ATOMS: atom_id res chain seq x y z
N MET A 1 12.50 -41.14 -50.67
CA MET A 1 13.00 -40.36 -49.56
C MET A 1 11.90 -39.39 -49.09
N LEU A 2 11.21 -39.70 -48.02
CA LEU A 2 10.10 -38.91 -47.50
C LEU A 2 10.67 -37.94 -46.43
N LYS A 3 10.60 -36.63 -46.69
CA LYS A 3 11.04 -35.60 -45.73
C LYS A 3 9.91 -35.31 -44.77
N LEU A 4 10.03 -35.72 -43.48
CA LEU A 4 9.17 -35.28 -42.43
C LEU A 4 9.46 -33.82 -42.09
N ILE A 5 8.46 -32.94 -42.29
CA ILE A 5 8.49 -31.56 -41.78
C ILE A 5 7.88 -31.60 -40.39
N VAL A 6 8.71 -31.43 -39.35
CA VAL A 6 8.22 -31.24 -37.96
C VAL A 6 7.89 -29.76 -37.81
N ALA A 7 6.61 -29.44 -37.78
CA ALA A 7 6.14 -28.09 -37.45
C ALA A 7 6.20 -27.92 -35.91
N ALA A 8 7.09 -27.07 -35.42
CA ALA A 8 7.12 -26.69 -34.02
C ALA A 8 6.01 -25.67 -33.74
N LEU A 9 4.98 -26.08 -33.01
CA LEU A 9 3.96 -25.19 -32.48
C LEU A 9 4.57 -24.38 -31.32
N VAL A 10 4.84 -23.09 -31.54
CA VAL A 10 5.23 -22.17 -30.46
C VAL A 10 3.94 -21.69 -29.79
N LEU A 11 3.65 -22.25 -28.62
CA LEU A 11 2.57 -21.76 -27.74
C LEU A 11 2.99 -20.44 -27.11
N TRP A 12 2.49 -19.34 -27.63
CA TRP A 12 2.61 -18.04 -26.99
C TRP A 12 1.63 -18.00 -25.82
N SER A 13 2.12 -18.20 -24.59
CA SER A 13 1.35 -17.97 -23.39
C SER A 13 1.13 -16.46 -23.24
N ASN A 14 -0.06 -15.97 -23.53
CA ASN A 14 -0.48 -14.62 -23.19
C ASN A 14 -0.63 -14.54 -21.67
N PHE A 15 0.40 -14.08 -20.96
CA PHE A 15 0.24 -13.61 -19.59
C PHE A 15 -0.56 -12.32 -19.64
N ALA A 16 -1.89 -12.41 -19.50
CA ALA A 16 -2.70 -11.26 -19.21
C ALA A 16 -2.24 -10.69 -17.88
N THR A 17 -1.69 -9.48 -17.86
CA THR A 17 -1.40 -8.75 -16.62
C THR A 17 -2.73 -8.48 -15.93
N GLN A 18 -3.05 -9.28 -14.94
CA GLN A 18 -4.27 -9.13 -14.16
C GLN A 18 -4.20 -7.80 -13.41
N THR A 19 -5.22 -6.97 -13.56
CA THR A 19 -5.34 -5.72 -12.80
C THR A 19 -5.37 -6.06 -11.31
N PRO A 20 -4.51 -5.46 -10.47
CA PRO A 20 -4.47 -5.75 -9.05
C PRO A 20 -5.82 -5.49 -8.38
N GLY A 21 -6.25 -6.42 -7.53
CA GLY A 21 -7.46 -6.33 -6.72
C GLY A 21 -7.16 -6.04 -5.25
N ILE A 22 -8.19 -5.74 -4.46
CA ILE A 22 -8.03 -5.45 -3.03
C ILE A 22 -7.44 -6.64 -2.25
N ALA A 23 -7.65 -7.87 -2.72
CA ALA A 23 -7.07 -9.06 -2.12
C ALA A 23 -5.53 -9.05 -2.16
N ASP A 24 -4.93 -8.46 -3.20
CA ASP A 24 -3.47 -8.41 -3.38
C ASP A 24 -2.77 -7.50 -2.35
N VAL A 25 -3.52 -6.65 -1.66
CA VAL A 25 -3.03 -5.75 -0.61
C VAL A 25 -3.52 -6.13 0.78
N SER A 26 -4.23 -7.26 0.92
CA SER A 26 -4.80 -7.74 2.19
C SER A 26 -3.77 -7.96 3.30
N TRP A 27 -2.50 -8.15 2.95
CA TRP A 27 -1.39 -8.32 3.88
C TRP A 27 -1.03 -7.04 4.66
N ILE A 28 -1.56 -5.86 4.26
CA ILE A 28 -1.43 -4.60 5.01
C ILE A 28 -2.29 -4.63 6.28
N ALA A 29 -3.32 -5.49 6.33
CA ALA A 29 -4.22 -5.58 7.48
C ALA A 29 -3.47 -5.92 8.78
N GLY A 30 -3.81 -5.21 9.84
CA GLY A 30 -3.23 -5.38 11.17
C GLY A 30 -3.01 -4.07 11.91
N ASP A 31 -2.39 -4.19 13.07
CA ASP A 31 -2.05 -3.09 13.94
C ASP A 31 -0.54 -2.92 13.94
N TRP A 32 -0.08 -1.74 13.58
CA TRP A 32 1.31 -1.43 13.30
C TRP A 32 1.77 -0.23 14.11
N GLN A 33 3.02 -0.26 14.60
CA GLN A 33 3.62 0.88 15.28
C GLN A 33 5.10 1.04 14.95
N THR A 34 5.58 2.27 14.91
CA THR A 34 7.01 2.54 14.84
C THR A 34 7.67 2.20 16.19
N PRO A 35 8.95 1.79 16.22
CA PRO A 35 9.67 1.54 17.47
C PRO A 35 9.57 2.71 18.45
N SER A 36 9.43 2.40 19.73
CA SER A 36 9.48 3.39 20.81
C SER A 36 10.90 3.97 20.98
N GLY A 37 10.99 5.16 21.59
CA GLY A 37 12.26 5.82 21.91
C GLY A 37 12.67 6.92 20.93
N GLY A 38 11.90 7.18 19.88
CA GLY A 38 12.03 8.35 19.01
C GLY A 38 11.38 9.61 19.61
N ARG A 39 11.48 10.75 18.87
CA ARG A 39 10.79 12.00 19.25
C ARG A 39 9.27 11.88 19.13
N SER A 40 8.80 10.97 18.31
CA SER A 40 7.38 10.67 18.10
C SER A 40 7.21 9.18 17.80
N GLN A 41 6.03 8.68 18.09
CA GLN A 41 5.60 7.33 17.75
C GLN A 41 4.40 7.42 16.81
N MET A 42 4.44 6.66 15.73
CA MET A 42 3.33 6.53 14.79
C MET A 42 2.71 5.14 14.94
N GLU A 43 1.41 5.09 14.88
CA GLU A 43 0.66 3.85 14.76
C GLU A 43 -0.25 3.90 13.53
N GLU A 44 -0.54 2.72 12.99
CA GLU A 44 -1.41 2.55 11.84
C GLU A 44 -2.22 1.27 12.00
N HIS A 45 -3.54 1.36 11.81
CA HIS A 45 -4.48 0.26 12.00
C HIS A 45 -5.26 0.03 10.72
N TRP A 46 -5.33 -1.24 10.28
CA TRP A 46 -6.04 -1.63 9.08
C TRP A 46 -6.94 -2.83 9.31
N THR A 47 -8.22 -2.73 8.92
CA THR A 47 -9.11 -3.89 8.91
C THR A 47 -8.74 -4.86 7.79
N LYS A 48 -9.17 -6.13 7.92
CA LYS A 48 -9.15 -7.06 6.80
C LYS A 48 -10.10 -6.58 5.70
N PRO A 49 -9.86 -6.93 4.42
CA PRO A 49 -10.78 -6.62 3.34
C PRO A 49 -12.18 -7.20 3.60
N ALA A 50 -13.21 -6.37 3.48
CA ALA A 50 -14.60 -6.75 3.53
C ALA A 50 -15.44 -5.77 2.73
N GLY A 51 -16.44 -6.23 1.98
CA GLY A 51 -17.32 -5.39 1.17
C GLY A 51 -16.59 -4.51 0.15
N GLY A 52 -15.44 -5.01 -0.37
CA GLY A 52 -14.62 -4.25 -1.33
C GLY A 52 -13.79 -3.12 -0.72
N SER A 53 -13.61 -3.10 0.61
CA SER A 53 -12.84 -2.06 1.28
C SER A 53 -12.01 -2.58 2.47
N MET A 54 -10.95 -1.86 2.80
CA MET A 54 -10.22 -1.92 4.06
C MET A 54 -10.31 -0.53 4.68
N MET A 55 -10.67 -0.47 5.96
CA MET A 55 -10.70 0.77 6.72
C MET A 55 -9.40 0.92 7.49
N GLY A 56 -8.86 2.14 7.52
CA GLY A 56 -7.61 2.42 8.20
C GLY A 56 -7.62 3.74 8.96
N MET A 57 -6.71 3.85 9.91
CA MET A 57 -6.38 5.11 10.56
C MET A 57 -4.90 5.15 10.90
N SER A 58 -4.33 6.33 10.93
CA SER A 58 -3.00 6.57 11.48
C SER A 58 -3.04 7.65 12.55
N ARG A 59 -2.11 7.56 13.51
CA ARG A 59 -1.92 8.57 14.56
C ARG A 59 -0.43 8.71 14.86
N THR A 60 0.02 9.95 15.00
CA THR A 60 1.37 10.27 15.48
C THR A 60 1.28 10.98 16.82
N VAL A 61 1.97 10.44 17.83
CA VAL A 61 2.07 11.01 19.18
C VAL A 61 3.49 11.52 19.41
N ALA A 62 3.61 12.74 19.91
CA ALA A 62 4.87 13.34 20.35
C ALA A 62 4.73 13.80 21.81
N GLY A 63 5.51 13.21 22.71
CA GLY A 63 5.31 13.36 24.14
C GLY A 63 3.96 12.80 24.56
N ASP A 64 3.10 13.64 25.10
CA ASP A 64 1.73 13.32 25.56
C ASP A 64 0.63 13.79 24.60
N LYS A 65 1.00 14.25 23.38
CA LYS A 65 0.07 14.89 22.45
C LYS A 65 -0.01 14.17 21.11
N THR A 66 -1.23 13.97 20.61
CA THR A 66 -1.45 13.64 19.20
C THR A 66 -1.13 14.87 18.34
N VAL A 67 -0.13 14.73 17.48
CA VAL A 67 0.35 15.81 16.61
C VAL A 67 -0.14 15.66 15.17
N GLU A 68 -0.44 14.42 14.73
CA GLU A 68 -0.99 14.11 13.43
C GLU A 68 -1.93 12.91 13.52
N PHE A 69 -2.97 12.87 12.68
CA PHE A 69 -3.84 11.72 12.48
C PHE A 69 -4.49 11.74 11.10
N GLU A 70 -4.83 10.57 10.59
CA GLU A 70 -5.53 10.42 9.33
C GLU A 70 -6.59 9.33 9.41
N TYR A 71 -7.70 9.53 8.70
CA TYR A 71 -8.63 8.48 8.34
C TYR A 71 -8.30 7.99 6.93
N LEU A 72 -8.24 6.68 6.76
CA LEU A 72 -7.73 6.03 5.57
C LEU A 72 -8.71 4.96 5.06
N ARG A 73 -8.75 4.75 3.76
CA ARG A 73 -9.40 3.59 3.14
C ARG A 73 -8.54 3.06 2.01
N ILE A 74 -8.59 1.75 1.81
CA ILE A 74 -8.25 1.12 0.53
C ILE A 74 -9.55 0.54 0.01
N GLU A 75 -9.97 0.91 -1.20
CA GLU A 75 -11.25 0.51 -1.76
C GLU A 75 -11.15 0.05 -3.21
N GLN A 76 -11.90 -1.01 -3.53
CA GLN A 76 -12.06 -1.49 -4.89
C GLN A 76 -13.13 -0.64 -5.60
N ARG A 77 -12.77 -0.06 -6.74
CA ARG A 77 -13.69 0.63 -7.66
C ARG A 77 -13.74 -0.11 -8.98
N ALA A 78 -14.64 0.30 -9.87
CA ALA A 78 -14.81 -0.34 -11.19
C ALA A 78 -13.53 -0.35 -12.04
N ASP A 79 -12.67 0.66 -11.87
CA ASP A 79 -11.45 0.88 -12.66
C ASP A 79 -10.15 0.58 -11.91
N GLY A 80 -10.22 0.02 -10.69
CA GLY A 80 -9.05 -0.37 -9.91
C GLY A 80 -9.21 -0.23 -8.40
N VAL A 81 -8.09 -0.35 -7.69
CA VAL A 81 -8.02 -0.17 -6.25
C VAL A 81 -7.43 1.20 -5.93
N TYR A 82 -7.96 1.86 -4.92
CA TYR A 82 -7.54 3.19 -4.50
C TYR A 82 -7.23 3.26 -3.02
N TYR A 83 -6.12 3.89 -2.68
CA TYR A 83 -5.84 4.38 -1.34
C TYR A 83 -6.42 5.80 -1.23
N VAL A 84 -7.29 6.01 -0.25
CA VAL A 84 -8.04 7.25 -0.05
C VAL A 84 -7.63 7.84 1.29
N ALA A 85 -6.94 9.00 1.26
CA ALA A 85 -6.41 9.68 2.43
C ALA A 85 -7.27 10.87 2.85
N HIS A 86 -7.55 10.98 4.16
CA HIS A 86 -8.21 12.11 4.79
C HIS A 86 -7.34 12.67 5.92
N PRO A 87 -6.27 13.43 5.63
CA PRO A 87 -5.44 14.05 6.65
C PRO A 87 -6.27 14.94 7.58
N LYS A 88 -6.17 14.69 8.90
CA LYS A 88 -6.97 15.40 9.92
C LYS A 88 -8.49 15.34 9.66
N ALA A 89 -8.95 14.23 9.09
CA ALA A 89 -10.35 14.01 8.68
C ALA A 89 -10.91 15.11 7.74
N ARG A 90 -10.07 15.78 6.96
CA ARG A 90 -10.49 16.84 6.05
C ARG A 90 -11.13 16.28 4.78
N CYS A 91 -12.01 17.08 4.18
CA CYS A 91 -12.58 16.86 2.86
C CYS A 91 -12.15 18.00 1.91
N PRO A 92 -11.98 17.71 0.60
CA PRO A 92 -12.07 16.39 -0.02
C PRO A 92 -10.91 15.48 0.37
N SER A 93 -11.10 14.15 0.18
CA SER A 93 -10.02 13.16 0.27
C SER A 93 -9.04 13.31 -0.89
N THR A 94 -7.86 12.72 -0.73
CA THR A 94 -6.91 12.52 -1.83
C THR A 94 -6.85 11.05 -2.18
N ASP A 95 -7.03 10.74 -3.46
CA ASP A 95 -7.04 9.39 -3.99
C ASP A 95 -5.71 9.05 -4.66
N PHE A 96 -5.17 7.85 -4.39
CA PHE A 96 -3.98 7.29 -5.03
C PHE A 96 -4.34 5.93 -5.61
N LYS A 97 -4.18 5.75 -6.92
CA LYS A 97 -4.49 4.48 -7.60
C LYS A 97 -3.41 3.43 -7.37
N LEU A 98 -3.82 2.19 -7.08
CA LEU A 98 -2.89 1.06 -7.02
C LEU A 98 -2.35 0.77 -8.42
N THR A 99 -1.06 0.98 -8.63
CA THR A 99 -0.38 0.78 -9.92
C THR A 99 0.45 -0.49 -9.94
N ARG A 100 0.90 -0.94 -8.76
CA ARG A 100 1.66 -2.18 -8.61
C ARG A 100 1.32 -2.87 -7.29
N ALA A 101 1.11 -4.18 -7.36
CA ALA A 101 0.94 -5.04 -6.19
C ALA A 101 1.69 -6.34 -6.36
N SER A 102 2.21 -6.85 -5.26
CA SER A 102 2.82 -8.17 -5.12
C SER A 102 2.53 -8.72 -3.71
N ALA A 103 3.01 -9.91 -3.41
CA ALA A 103 2.90 -10.49 -2.07
C ALA A 103 3.61 -9.64 -0.97
N THR A 104 4.49 -8.72 -1.36
CA THR A 104 5.33 -7.95 -0.43
C THR A 104 5.41 -6.46 -0.72
N GLU A 105 4.81 -5.97 -1.80
CA GLU A 105 4.83 -4.55 -2.16
C GLU A 105 3.48 -4.11 -2.72
N ALA A 106 3.05 -2.91 -2.33
CA ALA A 106 1.93 -2.20 -2.91
C ALA A 106 2.35 -0.75 -3.18
N VAL A 107 2.11 -0.26 -4.40
CA VAL A 107 2.42 1.11 -4.82
C VAL A 107 1.14 1.78 -5.25
N PHE A 108 0.78 2.85 -4.55
CA PHE A 108 -0.36 3.70 -4.87
C PHE A 108 0.15 5.05 -5.37
N GLU A 109 -0.40 5.56 -6.49
CA GLU A 109 0.11 6.75 -7.15
C GLU A 109 -0.98 7.76 -7.47
N ASN A 110 -0.63 9.04 -7.28
CA ASN A 110 -1.38 10.18 -7.79
C ASN A 110 -0.39 11.20 -8.38
N PRO A 111 -0.07 11.12 -9.68
CA PRO A 111 0.90 12.02 -10.31
C PRO A 111 0.47 13.50 -10.29
N GLN A 112 -0.84 13.78 -10.12
CA GLN A 112 -1.38 15.14 -10.09
C GLN A 112 -1.35 15.77 -8.70
N HIS A 113 -1.09 14.99 -7.63
CA HIS A 113 -0.95 15.51 -6.28
C HIS A 113 0.40 16.23 -6.10
N ASP A 114 0.45 17.26 -5.29
CA ASP A 114 1.69 18.00 -5.04
C ASP A 114 2.71 17.12 -4.30
N PHE A 115 2.35 16.66 -3.10
CA PHE A 115 3.14 15.74 -2.28
C PHE A 115 2.27 15.08 -1.21
N PRO A 116 2.44 13.75 -0.99
CA PRO A 116 3.22 12.83 -1.83
C PRO A 116 2.53 12.54 -3.17
N LYS A 117 3.31 12.07 -4.16
CA LYS A 117 2.76 11.49 -5.41
C LYS A 117 2.64 9.98 -5.34
N ARG A 118 3.40 9.34 -4.44
CA ARG A 118 3.34 7.89 -4.21
C ARG A 118 3.28 7.57 -2.73
N ILE A 119 2.52 6.51 -2.43
CA ILE A 119 2.46 5.84 -1.13
C ILE A 119 2.84 4.40 -1.39
N ILE A 120 3.85 3.89 -0.70
CA ILE A 120 4.42 2.58 -0.95
C ILE A 120 4.46 1.79 0.35
N TYR A 121 3.80 0.65 0.38
CA TYR A 121 3.92 -0.33 1.45
C TYR A 121 4.84 -1.45 1.04
N ARG A 122 5.75 -1.86 1.92
CA ARG A 122 6.60 -3.04 1.75
C ARG A 122 6.58 -3.91 2.99
N LYS A 123 6.20 -5.17 2.81
CA LYS A 123 6.38 -6.18 3.83
C LYS A 123 7.86 -6.53 3.91
N THR A 124 8.43 -6.43 5.10
CA THR A 124 9.84 -6.78 5.37
C THR A 124 9.91 -8.07 6.21
N ALA A 125 11.11 -8.49 6.61
CA ALA A 125 11.29 -9.74 7.34
C ALA A 125 10.51 -9.77 8.67
N GLY A 126 9.92 -10.90 9.01
CA GLY A 126 9.11 -11.08 10.21
C GLY A 126 7.79 -10.29 10.14
N ASP A 127 7.32 -9.86 11.31
CA ASP A 127 6.13 -9.04 11.47
C ASP A 127 6.46 -7.54 11.34
N SER A 128 7.09 -7.18 10.20
CA SER A 128 7.52 -5.81 9.92
C SER A 128 6.99 -5.31 8.59
N LEU A 129 6.71 -4.01 8.55
CA LEU A 129 6.16 -3.28 7.43
C LEU A 129 6.92 -1.96 7.29
N THR A 130 7.20 -1.53 6.07
CA THR A 130 7.67 -0.17 5.79
C THR A 130 6.63 0.55 4.95
N ALA A 131 6.15 1.69 5.42
CA ALA A 131 5.43 2.65 4.60
C ALA A 131 6.39 3.75 4.15
N SER A 132 6.31 4.16 2.88
CA SER A 132 7.13 5.23 2.33
C SER A 132 6.28 6.15 1.48
N ILE A 133 6.62 7.43 1.49
CA ILE A 133 6.00 8.44 0.63
C ILE A 133 7.08 9.21 -0.12
N ASP A 134 6.83 9.56 -1.38
CA ASP A 134 7.75 10.33 -2.21
C ASP A 134 7.04 11.16 -3.29
N ALA A 135 7.82 11.95 -4.04
CA ALA A 135 7.31 12.78 -5.14
C ALA A 135 7.43 12.11 -6.52
N GLY A 136 7.74 10.81 -6.58
CA GLY A 136 7.91 10.03 -7.80
C GLY A 136 9.21 9.23 -7.78
N GLU A 137 9.40 8.39 -8.81
CA GLU A 137 10.55 7.52 -8.90
C GLU A 137 11.87 8.30 -8.93
N GLY A 138 12.88 7.80 -8.19
CA GLY A 138 14.19 8.46 -8.07
C GLY A 138 14.23 9.70 -7.16
N THR A 139 13.11 10.12 -6.56
CA THR A 139 13.08 11.22 -5.60
C THR A 139 13.38 10.77 -4.19
N LYS A 140 13.73 11.73 -3.31
CA LYS A 140 13.92 11.46 -1.89
C LYS A 140 12.59 10.98 -1.27
N SER A 141 12.63 9.84 -0.58
CA SER A 141 11.50 9.28 0.13
C SER A 141 11.57 9.58 1.64
N MET A 142 10.41 9.70 2.26
CA MET A 142 10.23 9.59 3.71
C MET A 142 9.72 8.19 4.01
N SER A 143 10.38 7.48 4.93
CA SER A 143 10.04 6.09 5.24
C SER A 143 9.79 5.90 6.72
N PHE A 144 8.79 5.08 7.03
CA PHE A 144 8.34 4.74 8.38
C PHE A 144 8.44 3.22 8.52
N ALA A 145 9.31 2.78 9.42
CA ALA A 145 9.46 1.35 9.71
C ALA A 145 8.51 0.97 10.85
N PHE A 146 7.61 0.04 10.58
CA PHE A 146 6.62 -0.45 11.53
C PHE A 146 6.93 -1.87 11.96
N LYS A 147 6.54 -2.20 13.19
CA LYS A 147 6.41 -3.55 13.71
C LYS A 147 4.94 -3.81 14.05
N LYS A 148 4.53 -5.04 13.89
CA LYS A 148 3.19 -5.46 14.29
C LYS A 148 3.05 -5.33 15.79
N MET A 149 1.94 -4.76 16.24
CA MET A 149 1.61 -4.66 17.66
C MET A 149 1.25 -6.05 18.18
N SER A 150 1.79 -6.43 19.35
CA SER A 150 1.32 -7.62 20.06
C SER A 150 -0.12 -7.38 20.52
N GLN A 151 -0.99 -8.33 20.28
CA GLN A 151 -2.30 -8.33 20.95
C GLN A 151 -2.05 -8.74 22.40
N GLU A 152 -2.41 -7.88 23.35
CA GLU A 152 -2.46 -8.22 24.77
C GLU A 152 -3.67 -9.11 25.06
#